data_cd707d8f1787f3bf5a691ed721fafc48
#
_entry.id   cd707d8f1787f3bf5a691ed721fafc48
#
_cell.length_a   1.000
_cell.length_b   1.000
_cell.length_c   1.000
_cell.angle_alpha   90.00
_cell.angle_beta   90.00
_cell.angle_gamma   90.00
#
_symmetry.space_group_name_H-M   'P 1'
#
loop_
_entity.id
_entity.type
_entity.pdbx_description
1 polymer ?
#
loop_
_entity_poly.entity_id
_entity_poly.type
_entity_poly.pdbx_seq_one_letter_code
_entity_poly.pdbx_strand_id
1 'polypeptide(L)'
;MEDLSDIKYPHLNRIAMLYPSPGMILGEELYWEPKWDGSNVRFYLDQERDLCMGSRNMALASEDMFKTAASIPDLLDNVTGLLEDAQTWGSEYVLFGELLSKGKSPTRITTYDEPRFIAFDMYTTKTKQLVPYTILHQQCHHSNIECIDVEVITRHTELDELYTYRDQMLKDHPEIEGFVVKSYDPKYGFGMLAVKEKHDTVKLDKIPRDIKDGKPQLPLLPDSEIYGAIDKVIADIGIEQFKNVKIAMPLVVQYANEEAKKHVMSIPRNIFEYYRTKLEDM
;
A
#
# COMPACT_ATOMS: atom_id res chain seq x y z
N MET A 1 8.99 -24.26 -7.61
CA MET A 1 8.32 -23.05 -8.12
C MET A 1 8.14 -22.10 -6.93
N GLU A 2 8.44 -20.84 -7.09
CA GLU A 2 8.21 -19.83 -6.05
C GLU A 2 6.70 -19.60 -5.94
N ASP A 3 6.18 -19.46 -4.70
CA ASP A 3 4.77 -19.12 -4.54
C ASP A 3 4.58 -17.61 -4.82
N LEU A 4 3.98 -17.28 -5.95
CA LEU A 4 3.78 -15.89 -6.39
C LEU A 4 2.81 -15.13 -5.47
N SER A 5 1.99 -15.82 -4.69
CA SER A 5 1.09 -15.20 -3.71
C SER A 5 1.84 -14.48 -2.59
N ASP A 6 3.09 -14.87 -2.33
CA ASP A 6 3.95 -14.26 -1.31
C ASP A 6 4.71 -13.01 -1.80
N ILE A 7 4.77 -12.80 -3.12
CA ILE A 7 5.44 -11.64 -3.70
C ILE A 7 4.60 -10.38 -3.47
N LYS A 8 5.06 -9.53 -2.56
CA LYS A 8 4.38 -8.28 -2.18
C LYS A 8 5.19 -7.08 -2.62
N TYR A 9 4.48 -6.04 -3.06
CA TYR A 9 5.12 -4.77 -3.36
C TYR A 9 5.76 -4.17 -2.09
N PRO A 10 7.02 -3.69 -2.16
CA PRO A 10 7.73 -3.19 -1.00
C PRO A 10 7.04 -1.98 -0.38
N HIS A 11 7.25 -1.79 0.92
CA HIS A 11 6.79 -0.58 1.58
C HIS A 11 7.69 0.59 1.20
N LEU A 12 7.09 1.64 0.62
CA LEU A 12 7.82 2.84 0.25
C LEU A 12 7.90 3.82 1.43
N ASN A 13 9.10 4.30 1.71
CA ASN A 13 9.37 5.37 2.66
C ASN A 13 9.34 6.74 1.97
N ARG A 14 9.40 7.84 2.74
CA ARG A 14 9.70 9.17 2.21
C ARG A 14 11.21 9.33 2.00
N ILE A 15 11.63 10.27 1.15
CA ILE A 15 13.06 10.59 0.94
C ILE A 15 13.77 10.82 2.28
N ALA A 16 13.18 11.63 3.16
CA ALA A 16 13.74 11.94 4.48
C ALA A 16 13.93 10.71 5.40
N MET A 17 13.29 9.56 5.08
CA MET A 17 13.35 8.33 5.86
C MET A 17 14.20 7.23 5.21
N LEU A 18 14.93 7.54 4.15
CA LEU A 18 15.83 6.58 3.51
C LEU A 18 16.98 6.20 4.45
N TYR A 19 17.28 4.93 4.49
CA TYR A 19 18.40 4.37 5.26
C TYR A 19 19.50 3.87 4.32
N PRO A 20 20.78 4.13 4.56
CA PRO A 20 21.38 4.80 5.73
C PRO A 20 21.26 6.34 5.70
N SER A 21 20.88 6.96 4.62
CA SER A 21 20.66 8.41 4.54
C SER A 21 19.79 8.80 3.33
N PRO A 22 19.12 9.98 3.37
CA PRO A 22 18.44 10.55 2.21
C PRO A 22 19.34 10.73 0.99
N GLY A 23 20.63 10.90 1.19
CA GLY A 23 21.61 11.07 0.11
C GLY A 23 21.80 9.85 -0.81
N MET A 24 21.24 8.69 -0.44
CA MET A 24 21.28 7.50 -1.31
C MET A 24 20.64 7.70 -2.69
N ILE A 25 19.70 8.63 -2.80
CA ILE A 25 18.97 8.90 -4.03
C ILE A 25 19.71 9.91 -4.94
N LEU A 26 20.76 10.56 -4.43
CA LEU A 26 21.51 11.56 -5.18
C LEU A 26 22.41 10.90 -6.26
N GLY A 27 22.48 11.55 -7.41
CA GLY A 27 23.21 11.04 -8.57
C GLY A 27 22.50 9.94 -9.35
N GLU A 28 21.39 9.42 -8.84
CA GLU A 28 20.58 8.43 -9.52
C GLU A 28 19.68 9.10 -10.59
N GLU A 29 19.32 8.32 -11.60
CA GLU A 29 18.26 8.71 -12.54
C GLU A 29 16.91 8.43 -11.91
N LEU A 30 16.10 9.48 -11.71
CA LEU A 30 14.88 9.46 -10.94
C LEU A 30 13.66 9.59 -11.85
N TYR A 31 12.83 8.57 -11.85
CA TYR A 31 11.54 8.50 -12.54
C TYR A 31 10.45 8.97 -11.60
N TRP A 32 9.76 10.06 -11.94
CA TRP A 32 8.67 10.65 -11.15
C TRP A 32 7.34 10.16 -11.70
N GLU A 33 6.69 9.29 -10.98
CA GLU A 33 5.41 8.69 -11.35
C GLU A 33 4.29 9.29 -10.52
N PRO A 34 3.15 9.70 -11.12
CA PRO A 34 1.98 10.16 -10.38
C PRO A 34 1.50 9.08 -9.41
N LYS A 35 1.34 9.43 -8.15
CA LYS A 35 0.77 8.53 -7.17
C LYS A 35 -0.75 8.67 -7.17
N TRP A 36 -1.41 7.75 -7.84
CA TRP A 36 -2.86 7.64 -7.85
C TRP A 36 -3.39 7.19 -6.49
N ASP A 37 -4.59 7.65 -6.12
CA ASP A 37 -5.24 7.36 -4.85
C ASP A 37 -6.27 6.26 -5.01
N GLY A 38 -5.82 5.03 -5.02
CA GLY A 38 -6.62 3.83 -5.19
C GLY A 38 -6.26 2.73 -4.20
N SER A 39 -6.34 1.51 -4.68
CA SER A 39 -5.98 0.31 -3.94
C SER A 39 -4.86 -0.45 -4.67
N ASN A 40 -3.75 -0.68 -3.98
CA ASN A 40 -2.67 -1.48 -4.51
C ASN A 40 -3.13 -2.93 -4.67
N VAL A 41 -3.07 -3.42 -5.90
CA VAL A 41 -3.37 -4.81 -6.25
C VAL A 41 -2.23 -5.43 -7.05
N ARG A 42 -2.19 -6.75 -7.08
CA ARG A 42 -1.28 -7.52 -7.92
C ARG A 42 -2.02 -8.66 -8.60
N PHE A 43 -1.59 -8.96 -9.81
CA PHE A 43 -2.05 -10.10 -10.58
C PHE A 43 -0.91 -11.09 -10.80
N TYR A 44 -1.21 -12.37 -10.71
CA TYR A 44 -0.28 -13.48 -10.96
C TYR A 44 -1.06 -14.73 -11.37
N LEU A 45 -0.38 -15.68 -12.01
CA LEU A 45 -0.94 -17.01 -12.26
C LEU A 45 -0.53 -17.96 -11.13
N ASP A 46 -1.47 -18.73 -10.62
CA ASP A 46 -1.18 -19.78 -9.63
C ASP A 46 -0.57 -21.04 -10.27
N GLN A 47 -0.47 -22.10 -9.49
CA GLN A 47 0.12 -23.37 -9.96
C GLN A 47 -0.74 -24.10 -11.00
N GLU A 48 -2.05 -23.91 -10.94
CA GLU A 48 -3.02 -24.40 -11.92
C GLU A 48 -3.12 -23.48 -13.15
N ARG A 49 -2.40 -22.36 -13.15
CA ARG A 49 -2.41 -21.30 -14.17
C ARG A 49 -3.69 -20.47 -14.19
N ASP A 50 -4.43 -20.49 -13.09
CA ASP A 50 -5.57 -19.62 -12.92
C ASP A 50 -5.13 -18.19 -12.52
N LEU A 51 -5.81 -17.18 -13.08
CA LEU A 51 -5.54 -15.80 -12.75
C LEU A 51 -5.95 -15.48 -11.31
N CYS A 52 -5.00 -15.12 -10.50
CA CYS A 52 -5.20 -14.66 -9.13
C CYS A 52 -4.99 -13.15 -9.01
N MET A 53 -5.81 -12.52 -8.18
CA MET A 53 -5.64 -11.13 -7.78
C MET A 53 -5.45 -11.03 -6.28
N GLY A 54 -4.32 -10.47 -5.86
CA GLY A 54 -4.01 -10.16 -4.46
C GLY A 54 -4.10 -8.67 -4.17
N SER A 55 -4.23 -8.32 -2.89
CA SER A 55 -4.05 -6.94 -2.42
C SER A 55 -2.67 -6.78 -1.79
N ARG A 56 -2.33 -5.55 -1.37
CA ARG A 56 -1.04 -5.26 -0.72
C ARG A 56 -0.67 -6.25 0.39
N ASN A 57 -1.65 -6.61 1.23
CA ASN A 57 -1.40 -7.40 2.44
C ASN A 57 -1.95 -8.82 2.36
N MET A 58 -2.83 -9.12 1.42
CA MET A 58 -3.53 -10.39 1.31
C MET A 58 -3.17 -11.10 -0.01
N ALA A 59 -2.98 -12.42 0.04
CA ALA A 59 -2.75 -13.24 -1.15
C ALA A 59 -3.91 -13.10 -2.14
N LEU A 60 -5.14 -13.18 -1.64
CA LEU A 60 -6.35 -12.94 -2.43
C LEU A 60 -6.98 -11.59 -2.05
N ALA A 61 -7.37 -10.82 -3.04
CA ALA A 61 -8.12 -9.59 -2.87
C ALA A 61 -9.56 -9.88 -2.39
N SER A 62 -10.23 -8.85 -1.84
CA SER A 62 -11.64 -8.96 -1.48
C SER A 62 -12.50 -9.14 -2.74
N GLU A 63 -13.68 -9.74 -2.57
CA GLU A 63 -14.65 -9.92 -3.66
C GLU A 63 -15.03 -8.59 -4.33
N ASP A 64 -15.16 -7.51 -3.56
CA ASP A 64 -15.48 -6.18 -4.09
C ASP A 64 -14.35 -5.62 -4.96
N MET A 65 -13.09 -5.83 -4.58
CA MET A 65 -11.94 -5.42 -5.40
C MET A 65 -11.90 -6.23 -6.70
N PHE A 66 -12.14 -7.54 -6.62
CA PHE A 66 -12.17 -8.39 -7.81
C PHE A 66 -13.32 -8.00 -8.75
N LYS A 67 -14.53 -7.75 -8.23
CA LYS A 67 -15.66 -7.24 -9.02
C LYS A 67 -15.35 -5.90 -9.69
N THR A 68 -14.65 -5.01 -8.99
CA THR A 68 -14.21 -3.74 -9.57
C THR A 68 -13.25 -3.98 -10.74
N ALA A 69 -12.25 -4.83 -10.59
CA ALA A 69 -11.33 -5.18 -11.67
C ALA A 69 -12.05 -5.84 -12.85
N ALA A 70 -12.96 -6.79 -12.58
CA ALA A 70 -13.76 -7.47 -13.60
C ALA A 70 -14.75 -6.56 -14.35
N SER A 71 -15.07 -5.39 -13.78
CA SER A 71 -15.92 -4.40 -14.46
C SER A 71 -15.16 -3.52 -15.47
N ILE A 72 -13.83 -3.59 -15.48
CA ILE A 72 -12.98 -2.88 -16.46
C ILE A 72 -12.93 -3.74 -17.73
N PRO A 73 -13.34 -3.18 -18.89
CA PRO A 73 -13.38 -3.95 -20.15
C PRO A 73 -12.04 -4.62 -20.45
N ASP A 74 -12.10 -5.90 -20.77
CA ASP A 74 -10.99 -6.74 -21.23
C ASP A 74 -9.79 -6.85 -20.27
N LEU A 75 -9.83 -6.21 -19.09
CA LEU A 75 -8.68 -6.16 -18.18
C LEU A 75 -8.19 -7.55 -17.77
N LEU A 76 -9.09 -8.42 -17.32
CA LEU A 76 -8.69 -9.75 -16.83
C LEU A 76 -8.10 -10.62 -17.95
N ASP A 77 -8.68 -10.55 -19.14
CA ASP A 77 -8.18 -11.29 -20.32
C ASP A 77 -6.83 -10.73 -20.78
N ASN A 78 -6.67 -9.41 -20.82
CA ASN A 78 -5.42 -8.73 -21.18
C ASN A 78 -4.30 -9.06 -20.19
N VAL A 79 -4.59 -9.04 -18.88
CA VAL A 79 -3.63 -9.40 -17.83
C VAL A 79 -3.27 -10.89 -17.91
N THR A 80 -4.24 -11.78 -18.12
CA THR A 80 -3.98 -13.20 -18.29
C THR A 80 -3.05 -13.44 -19.48
N GLY A 81 -3.33 -12.83 -20.63
CA GLY A 81 -2.49 -12.93 -21.82
C GLY A 81 -1.06 -12.45 -21.57
N LEU A 82 -0.87 -11.29 -20.90
CA LEU A 82 0.44 -10.79 -20.55
C LEU A 82 1.22 -11.79 -19.68
N LEU A 83 0.58 -12.35 -18.66
CA LEU A 83 1.23 -13.27 -17.73
C LEU A 83 1.52 -14.65 -18.37
N GLU A 84 0.67 -15.11 -19.28
CA GLU A 84 0.89 -16.35 -20.06
C GLU A 84 2.02 -16.19 -21.07
N ASP A 85 2.08 -15.07 -21.79
CA ASP A 85 3.15 -14.77 -22.74
C ASP A 85 4.51 -14.76 -22.06
N ALA A 86 4.60 -14.23 -20.84
CA ALA A 86 5.82 -14.25 -20.05
C ALA A 86 6.36 -15.66 -19.79
N GLN A 87 5.48 -16.61 -19.53
CA GLN A 87 5.89 -17.99 -19.30
C GLN A 87 6.49 -18.63 -20.54
N THR A 88 6.07 -18.26 -21.74
CA THR A 88 6.68 -18.75 -22.99
C THR A 88 8.17 -18.38 -23.09
N TRP A 89 8.57 -17.33 -22.40
CA TRP A 89 9.97 -16.88 -22.29
C TRP A 89 10.69 -17.44 -21.07
N GLY A 90 10.08 -18.40 -20.36
CA GLY A 90 10.67 -19.08 -19.20
C GLY A 90 10.77 -18.17 -17.96
N SER A 91 9.83 -17.27 -17.80
CA SER A 91 9.71 -16.39 -16.64
C SER A 91 8.27 -16.35 -16.15
N GLU A 92 8.09 -16.19 -14.85
CA GLU A 92 6.79 -15.90 -14.25
C GLU A 92 6.80 -14.44 -13.79
N TYR A 93 5.67 -13.75 -13.97
CA TYR A 93 5.52 -12.36 -13.60
C TYR A 93 4.44 -12.16 -12.53
N VAL A 94 4.65 -11.13 -11.71
CA VAL A 94 3.63 -10.52 -10.87
C VAL A 94 3.44 -9.09 -11.32
N LEU A 95 2.28 -8.75 -11.85
CA LEU A 95 1.94 -7.39 -12.28
C LEU A 95 1.35 -6.62 -11.11
N PHE A 96 1.95 -5.50 -10.75
CA PHE A 96 1.46 -4.59 -9.72
C PHE A 96 0.78 -3.38 -10.35
N GLY A 97 -0.31 -2.94 -9.75
CA GLY A 97 -1.01 -1.75 -10.21
C GLY A 97 -1.88 -1.12 -9.13
N GLU A 98 -2.40 0.04 -9.45
CA GLU A 98 -3.36 0.76 -8.63
C GLU A 98 -4.76 0.57 -9.23
N LEU A 99 -5.66 -0.01 -8.44
CA LEU A 99 -7.07 -0.18 -8.80
C LEU A 99 -7.85 1.03 -8.29
N LEU A 100 -8.37 1.82 -9.22
CA LEU A 100 -9.20 3.00 -8.98
C LEU A 100 -10.66 2.58 -9.06
N SER A 101 -11.41 2.74 -7.98
CA SER A 101 -12.84 2.45 -7.96
C SER A 101 -13.63 3.69 -8.35
N LYS A 102 -14.75 3.51 -9.03
CA LYS A 102 -15.70 4.59 -9.32
C LYS A 102 -16.13 5.29 -8.03
N GLY A 103 -16.19 6.61 -8.05
CA GLY A 103 -16.56 7.44 -6.91
C GLY A 103 -15.36 8.12 -6.25
N LYS A 104 -15.52 8.50 -4.99
CA LYS A 104 -14.45 9.19 -4.25
C LYS A 104 -13.28 8.27 -3.95
N SER A 105 -12.08 8.78 -4.19
CA SER A 105 -10.84 8.09 -3.84
C SER A 105 -10.72 7.80 -2.33
N PRO A 106 -9.92 6.82 -1.90
CA PRO A 106 -9.74 6.48 -0.49
C PRO A 106 -9.37 7.65 0.43
N THR A 107 -8.54 8.59 -0.05
CA THR A 107 -8.19 9.80 0.71
C THR A 107 -9.14 10.98 0.42
N ARG A 108 -10.07 10.83 -0.54
CA ARG A 108 -11.06 11.82 -0.97
C ARG A 108 -10.49 13.07 -1.66
N ILE A 109 -9.27 13.00 -2.16
CA ILE A 109 -8.64 14.08 -2.93
C ILE A 109 -9.33 14.24 -4.28
N THR A 110 -9.71 13.12 -4.92
CA THR A 110 -10.30 13.11 -6.25
C THR A 110 -11.53 12.21 -6.31
N THR A 111 -12.23 12.27 -7.44
CA THR A 111 -13.38 11.41 -7.76
C THR A 111 -13.13 10.81 -9.14
N TYR A 112 -13.29 9.50 -9.24
CA TYR A 112 -13.15 8.77 -10.51
C TYR A 112 -14.54 8.49 -11.08
N ASP A 113 -14.72 8.82 -12.36
CA ASP A 113 -16.01 8.61 -13.06
C ASP A 113 -16.23 7.14 -13.37
N GLU A 114 -15.15 6.41 -13.63
CA GLU A 114 -15.16 4.98 -13.96
C GLU A 114 -14.04 4.24 -13.24
N PRO A 115 -14.16 2.91 -13.04
CA PRO A 115 -13.08 2.12 -12.52
C PRO A 115 -11.94 2.04 -13.55
N ARG A 116 -10.70 2.08 -13.07
CA ARG A 116 -9.47 1.94 -13.87
C ARG A 116 -8.46 1.08 -13.14
N PHE A 117 -7.63 0.40 -13.90
CA PHE A 117 -6.43 -0.26 -13.37
C PHE A 117 -5.22 0.34 -14.08
N ILE A 118 -4.25 0.82 -13.32
CA ILE A 118 -3.03 1.43 -13.84
C ILE A 118 -1.85 0.60 -13.35
N ALA A 119 -1.22 -0.15 -14.24
CA ALA A 119 -0.02 -0.92 -13.93
C ALA A 119 1.15 0.03 -13.64
N PHE A 120 1.92 -0.24 -12.58
CA PHE A 120 3.05 0.63 -12.20
C PHE A 120 4.37 -0.12 -11.98
N ASP A 121 4.36 -1.45 -11.82
CA ASP A 121 5.55 -2.30 -11.76
C ASP A 121 5.22 -3.74 -12.13
N MET A 122 6.25 -4.49 -12.52
CA MET A 122 6.17 -5.90 -12.80
C MET A 122 7.39 -6.63 -12.25
N TYR A 123 7.16 -7.62 -11.40
CA TYR A 123 8.23 -8.47 -10.86
C TYR A 123 8.42 -9.69 -11.75
N THR A 124 9.67 -10.15 -11.87
CA THR A 124 10.00 -11.40 -12.58
C THR A 124 10.74 -12.38 -11.67
N THR A 125 10.30 -13.63 -11.66
CA THR A 125 10.95 -14.70 -10.89
C THR A 125 12.34 -15.04 -11.41
N LYS A 126 12.62 -14.75 -12.68
CA LYS A 126 13.90 -15.05 -13.33
C LYS A 126 15.07 -14.29 -12.69
N THR A 127 14.91 -13.01 -12.41
CA THR A 127 15.93 -12.17 -11.77
C THR A 127 15.64 -11.90 -10.31
N LYS A 128 14.43 -12.21 -9.84
CA LYS A 128 13.88 -11.83 -8.52
C LYS A 128 13.86 -10.33 -8.28
N GLN A 129 13.60 -9.58 -9.34
CA GLN A 129 13.59 -8.11 -9.35
C GLN A 129 12.41 -7.59 -10.15
N LEU A 130 12.10 -6.30 -9.95
CA LEU A 130 11.21 -5.59 -10.84
C LEU A 130 11.89 -5.37 -12.19
N VAL A 131 11.10 -5.42 -13.26
CA VAL A 131 11.59 -5.09 -14.59
C VAL A 131 11.80 -3.57 -14.71
N PRO A 132 12.73 -3.09 -15.56
CA PRO A 132 12.86 -1.68 -15.87
C PRO A 132 11.56 -1.09 -16.43
N TYR A 133 11.32 0.20 -16.16
CA TYR A 133 10.13 0.92 -16.62
C TYR A 133 9.84 0.71 -18.12
N THR A 134 10.87 0.78 -18.96
CA THR A 134 10.73 0.60 -20.41
C THR A 134 10.15 -0.76 -20.80
N ILE A 135 10.53 -1.81 -20.07
CA ILE A 135 10.00 -3.17 -20.30
C ILE A 135 8.56 -3.26 -19.82
N LEU A 136 8.24 -2.73 -18.63
CA LEU A 136 6.86 -2.67 -18.14
C LEU A 136 5.95 -1.97 -19.14
N HIS A 137 6.34 -0.76 -19.57
CA HIS A 137 5.56 0.05 -20.51
C HIS A 137 5.34 -0.67 -21.84
N GLN A 138 6.39 -1.31 -22.38
CA GLN A 138 6.29 -2.07 -23.63
C GLN A 138 5.32 -3.25 -23.49
N GLN A 139 5.39 -4.02 -22.40
CA GLN A 139 4.53 -5.18 -22.15
C GLN A 139 3.08 -4.75 -21.95
N CYS A 140 2.83 -3.74 -21.14
CA CYS A 140 1.49 -3.19 -20.93
C CYS A 140 0.87 -2.67 -22.23
N HIS A 141 1.64 -1.92 -23.03
CA HIS A 141 1.18 -1.43 -24.33
C HIS A 141 0.82 -2.57 -25.28
N HIS A 142 1.67 -3.62 -25.36
CA HIS A 142 1.40 -4.79 -26.21
C HIS A 142 0.13 -5.54 -25.78
N SER A 143 -0.11 -5.62 -24.47
CA SER A 143 -1.28 -6.31 -23.91
C SER A 143 -2.49 -5.39 -23.70
N ASN A 144 -2.48 -4.17 -24.21
CA ASN A 144 -3.56 -3.20 -24.04
C ASN A 144 -3.97 -2.98 -22.56
N ILE A 145 -2.97 -2.91 -21.67
CA ILE A 145 -3.13 -2.60 -20.25
C ILE A 145 -2.67 -1.15 -20.04
N GLU A 146 -3.47 -0.36 -19.34
CA GLU A 146 -3.07 0.98 -18.95
C GLU A 146 -1.86 0.93 -18.01
N CYS A 147 -0.80 1.68 -18.34
CA CYS A 147 0.44 1.73 -17.58
C CYS A 147 0.65 3.15 -17.04
N ILE A 148 1.34 3.23 -15.91
CA ILE A 148 1.73 4.52 -15.33
C ILE A 148 2.63 5.27 -16.33
N ASP A 149 2.36 6.54 -16.53
CA ASP A 149 3.25 7.43 -17.28
C ASP A 149 4.23 8.09 -16.31
N VAL A 150 5.48 8.18 -16.72
CA VAL A 150 6.50 8.94 -16.01
C VAL A 150 6.33 10.41 -16.39
N GLU A 151 6.02 11.26 -15.41
CA GLU A 151 5.86 12.70 -15.62
C GLU A 151 7.17 13.34 -16.10
N VAL A 152 8.26 12.97 -15.44
CA VAL A 152 9.59 13.48 -15.77
C VAL A 152 10.69 12.56 -15.24
N ILE A 153 11.86 12.61 -15.88
CA ILE A 153 13.08 11.94 -15.42
C ILE A 153 14.08 13.05 -15.05
N THR A 154 14.60 12.96 -13.81
CA THR A 154 15.55 13.95 -13.28
C THR A 154 16.79 13.29 -12.68
N ARG A 155 17.80 14.10 -12.41
CA ARG A 155 18.98 13.70 -11.63
C ARG A 155 19.41 14.89 -10.78
N HIS A 156 19.55 14.66 -9.48
CA HIS A 156 19.95 15.71 -8.53
C HIS A 156 21.24 15.31 -7.84
N THR A 157 22.09 16.29 -7.55
CA THR A 157 23.37 16.10 -6.85
C THR A 157 23.34 16.59 -5.40
N GLU A 158 22.34 17.43 -5.08
CA GLU A 158 22.16 18.01 -3.75
C GLU A 158 20.75 17.75 -3.22
N LEU A 159 20.62 17.50 -1.92
CA LEU A 159 19.31 17.24 -1.29
C LEU A 159 18.39 18.46 -1.33
N ASP A 160 18.91 19.65 -1.15
CA ASP A 160 18.12 20.89 -1.16
C ASP A 160 17.50 21.14 -2.55
N GLU A 161 18.25 20.84 -3.62
CA GLU A 161 17.74 20.86 -4.99
C GLU A 161 16.60 19.86 -5.18
N LEU A 162 16.80 18.61 -4.74
CA LEU A 162 15.79 17.56 -4.83
C LEU A 162 14.51 17.91 -4.05
N TYR A 163 14.65 18.46 -2.82
CA TYR A 163 13.49 18.87 -2.03
C TYR A 163 12.76 20.06 -2.64
N THR A 164 13.48 21.02 -3.19
CA THR A 164 12.89 22.17 -3.89
C THR A 164 12.10 21.68 -5.12
N TYR A 165 12.68 20.77 -5.88
CA TYR A 165 12.02 20.16 -7.05
C TYR A 165 10.78 19.39 -6.65
N ARG A 166 10.86 18.53 -5.61
CA ARG A 166 9.71 17.80 -5.05
C ARG A 166 8.56 18.76 -4.67
N ASP A 167 8.86 19.84 -3.96
CA ASP A 167 7.84 20.77 -3.49
C ASP A 167 7.17 21.49 -4.67
N GLN A 168 7.92 21.80 -5.72
CA GLN A 168 7.37 22.35 -6.94
C GLN A 168 6.46 21.34 -7.66
N MET A 169 6.91 20.10 -7.84
CA MET A 169 6.12 19.04 -8.46
C MET A 169 4.79 18.81 -7.72
N LEU A 170 4.83 18.71 -6.39
CA LEU A 170 3.62 18.57 -5.58
C LEU A 170 2.67 19.78 -5.74
N LYS A 171 3.20 20.98 -5.84
CA LYS A 171 2.39 22.20 -6.03
C LYS A 171 1.72 22.27 -7.40
N ASP A 172 2.43 21.80 -8.43
CA ASP A 172 1.94 21.84 -9.82
C ASP A 172 0.89 20.76 -10.11
N HIS A 173 0.83 19.69 -9.28
CA HIS A 173 -0.08 18.55 -9.43
C HIS A 173 -0.98 18.34 -8.20
N PRO A 174 -1.88 19.27 -7.88
CA PRO A 174 -2.75 19.16 -6.69
C PRO A 174 -3.83 18.08 -6.83
N GLU A 175 -4.07 17.56 -8.03
CA GLU A 175 -5.10 16.57 -8.37
C GLU A 175 -4.72 15.13 -8.02
N ILE A 176 -3.44 14.85 -7.80
CA ILE A 176 -2.95 13.51 -7.43
C ILE A 176 -2.59 13.43 -5.94
N GLU A 177 -2.45 12.22 -5.40
CA GLU A 177 -2.05 12.02 -3.98
C GLU A 177 -0.60 12.49 -3.72
N GLY A 178 0.23 12.49 -4.74
CA GLY A 178 1.64 12.84 -4.69
C GLY A 178 2.43 12.14 -5.81
N PHE A 179 3.68 11.80 -5.52
CA PHE A 179 4.55 11.09 -6.46
C PHE A 179 5.19 9.86 -5.83
N VAL A 180 5.43 8.84 -6.65
CA VAL A 180 6.41 7.79 -6.40
C VAL A 180 7.64 8.11 -7.23
N VAL A 181 8.80 8.19 -6.58
CA VAL A 181 10.08 8.50 -7.24
C VAL A 181 10.91 7.25 -7.21
N LYS A 182 11.32 6.75 -8.37
CA LYS A 182 12.03 5.49 -8.54
C LYS A 182 13.38 5.68 -9.22
N SER A 183 14.34 4.85 -8.84
CA SER A 183 15.55 4.61 -9.61
C SER A 183 15.70 3.11 -9.81
N TYR A 184 15.79 2.69 -11.06
CA TYR A 184 15.92 1.28 -11.43
C TYR A 184 17.42 0.91 -11.51
N ASP A 185 17.92 0.22 -10.49
CA ASP A 185 19.29 -0.27 -10.45
C ASP A 185 19.31 -1.65 -9.74
N PRO A 186 19.88 -2.70 -10.37
CA PRO A 186 19.98 -4.04 -9.79
C PRO A 186 20.72 -4.11 -8.45
N LYS A 187 21.50 -3.08 -8.08
CA LYS A 187 22.16 -3.00 -6.77
C LYS A 187 21.20 -2.88 -5.60
N TYR A 188 19.97 -2.42 -5.84
CA TYR A 188 18.92 -2.29 -4.82
C TYR A 188 18.09 -3.57 -4.71
N GLY A 189 17.57 -3.86 -3.53
CA GLY A 189 16.58 -4.91 -3.34
C GLY A 189 15.37 -4.70 -4.26
N PHE A 190 14.81 -5.73 -4.82
CA PHE A 190 13.79 -5.68 -5.86
C PHE A 190 14.23 -4.99 -7.17
N GLY A 191 15.52 -4.64 -7.35
CA GLY A 191 16.02 -3.96 -8.55
C GLY A 191 15.67 -2.49 -8.65
N MET A 192 15.19 -1.88 -7.57
CA MET A 192 14.91 -0.44 -7.53
C MET A 192 15.12 0.16 -6.13
N LEU A 193 15.44 1.45 -6.12
CA LEU A 193 15.22 2.34 -4.99
C LEU A 193 13.94 3.14 -5.25
N ALA A 194 12.96 3.08 -4.37
CA ALA A 194 11.73 3.83 -4.53
C ALA A 194 11.28 4.51 -3.24
N VAL A 195 10.76 5.71 -3.38
CA VAL A 195 10.21 6.53 -2.31
C VAL A 195 8.86 7.10 -2.73
N LYS A 196 8.05 7.51 -1.75
CA LYS A 196 6.79 8.21 -2.00
C LYS A 196 6.83 9.58 -1.34
N GLU A 197 6.44 10.59 -2.08
CA GLU A 197 6.21 11.94 -1.57
C GLU A 197 4.74 12.32 -1.78
N LYS A 198 4.11 12.85 -0.75
CA LYS A 198 2.68 13.16 -0.73
C LYS A 198 2.46 14.59 -0.28
N HIS A 199 1.36 15.18 -0.74
CA HIS A 199 0.89 16.45 -0.20
C HIS A 199 0.72 16.38 1.33
N ASP A 200 1.18 17.39 2.04
CA ASP A 200 1.00 17.46 3.49
C ASP A 200 -0.47 17.69 3.88
N THR A 201 -1.27 18.30 3.00
CA THR A 201 -2.71 18.52 3.14
C THR A 201 -3.53 17.25 3.26
N VAL A 202 -3.03 16.11 2.76
CA VAL A 202 -3.68 14.79 2.95
C VAL A 202 -3.83 14.43 4.44
N LYS A 203 -3.12 15.12 5.34
CA LYS A 203 -3.31 14.97 6.79
C LYS A 203 -4.39 15.87 7.38
N LEU A 204 -4.73 16.99 6.70
CA LEU A 204 -5.58 18.04 7.28
C LEU A 204 -7.08 17.79 7.08
N ASP A 205 -7.48 17.11 6.02
CA ASP A 205 -8.89 16.81 5.74
C ASP A 205 -9.30 15.37 6.04
N LYS A 206 -8.70 14.76 7.06
CA LYS A 206 -9.47 13.74 7.77
C LYS A 206 -10.63 14.49 8.45
N ILE A 207 -11.67 14.78 7.65
CA ILE A 207 -12.98 15.09 8.21
C ILE A 207 -13.17 14.07 9.33
N PRO A 208 -13.43 14.50 10.57
CA PRO A 208 -13.73 13.59 11.65
C PRO A 208 -14.72 12.59 11.07
N ARG A 209 -14.46 11.30 11.22
CA ARG A 209 -15.33 10.25 10.65
C ARG A 209 -16.64 10.18 11.44
N ASP A 210 -17.18 11.34 11.75
CA ASP A 210 -18.39 11.48 12.56
C ASP A 210 -19.65 11.05 11.79
N ILE A 211 -19.53 10.87 10.48
CA ILE A 211 -20.65 10.40 9.68
C ILE A 211 -20.15 9.43 8.62
N LYS A 212 -20.05 8.16 8.96
CA LYS A 212 -20.05 7.08 7.97
C LYS A 212 -21.49 6.68 7.77
N ASP A 213 -22.04 6.93 6.60
CA ASP A 213 -23.40 6.51 6.18
C ASP A 213 -24.56 7.08 7.01
N GLY A 214 -24.45 8.31 7.53
CA GLY A 214 -25.54 8.94 8.30
C GLY A 214 -25.81 8.29 9.66
N LYS A 215 -24.99 7.37 10.11
CA LYS A 215 -25.09 6.76 11.45
C LYS A 215 -24.20 7.52 12.43
N PRO A 216 -24.72 7.88 13.62
CA PRO A 216 -23.90 8.50 14.66
C PRO A 216 -22.72 7.57 15.02
N GLN A 217 -21.51 8.14 15.16
CA GLN A 217 -20.39 7.38 15.69
C GLN A 217 -20.67 7.01 17.14
N LEU A 218 -20.38 5.76 17.46
CA LEU A 218 -20.39 5.34 18.85
C LEU A 218 -19.27 6.07 19.60
N PRO A 219 -19.50 6.53 20.83
CA PRO A 219 -18.47 7.13 21.65
C PRO A 219 -17.31 6.15 21.85
N LEU A 220 -16.10 6.68 22.02
CA LEU A 220 -14.91 5.84 22.30
C LEU A 220 -14.96 5.29 23.72
N LEU A 221 -14.51 4.05 23.87
CA LEU A 221 -14.33 3.43 25.17
C LEU A 221 -13.36 4.26 26.01
N PRO A 222 -13.70 4.62 27.28
CA PRO A 222 -12.83 5.39 28.15
C PRO A 222 -11.48 4.70 28.40
N ASP A 223 -10.42 5.48 28.61
CA ASP A 223 -9.08 4.95 28.88
C ASP A 223 -9.05 3.97 30.06
N SER A 224 -9.81 4.23 31.12
CA SER A 224 -9.94 3.34 32.27
C SER A 224 -10.43 1.95 31.92
N GLU A 225 -11.38 1.85 30.99
CA GLU A 225 -11.93 0.57 30.52
C GLU A 225 -10.93 -0.16 29.60
N ILE A 226 -10.14 0.59 28.84
CA ILE A 226 -9.07 0.02 28.00
C ILE A 226 -7.98 -0.58 28.89
N TYR A 227 -7.53 0.17 29.91
CA TYR A 227 -6.57 -0.35 30.89
C TYR A 227 -7.15 -1.51 31.69
N GLY A 228 -8.44 -1.48 32.02
CA GLY A 228 -9.13 -2.62 32.65
C GLY A 228 -9.12 -3.88 31.78
N ALA A 229 -9.30 -3.73 30.46
CA ALA A 229 -9.18 -4.85 29.53
C ALA A 229 -7.75 -5.38 29.46
N ILE A 230 -6.74 -4.51 29.47
CA ILE A 230 -5.32 -4.88 29.53
C ILE A 230 -4.99 -5.65 30.81
N ASP A 231 -5.45 -5.18 31.97
CA ASP A 231 -5.22 -5.82 33.24
C ASP A 231 -5.85 -7.21 33.31
N LYS A 232 -7.02 -7.41 32.70
CA LYS A 232 -7.63 -8.75 32.55
C LYS A 232 -6.74 -9.68 31.72
N VAL A 233 -6.18 -9.19 30.58
CA VAL A 233 -5.26 -10.00 29.79
C VAL A 233 -4.04 -10.40 30.59
N ILE A 234 -3.44 -9.48 31.36
CA ILE A 234 -2.30 -9.78 32.22
C ILE A 234 -2.66 -10.85 33.25
N ALA A 235 -3.85 -10.75 33.84
CA ALA A 235 -4.32 -11.74 34.84
C ALA A 235 -4.50 -13.14 34.22
N ASP A 236 -4.98 -13.20 32.96
CA ASP A 236 -5.29 -14.47 32.28
C ASP A 236 -4.04 -15.19 31.74
N ILE A 237 -3.11 -14.44 31.12
CA ILE A 237 -1.95 -15.07 30.48
C ILE A 237 -0.63 -14.88 31.23
N GLY A 238 -0.62 -14.05 32.27
CA GLY A 238 0.58 -13.71 33.04
C GLY A 238 1.52 -12.73 32.36
N ILE A 239 2.36 -12.06 33.16
CA ILE A 239 3.25 -10.98 32.72
C ILE A 239 4.22 -11.43 31.62
N GLU A 240 4.78 -12.62 31.70
CA GLU A 240 5.77 -13.10 30.74
C GLU A 240 5.17 -13.32 29.34
N GLN A 241 3.95 -13.81 29.24
CA GLN A 241 3.26 -13.97 27.97
C GLN A 241 2.72 -12.62 27.47
N PHE A 242 2.35 -11.71 28.38
CA PHE A 242 1.92 -10.36 28.01
C PHE A 242 3.01 -9.55 27.31
N LYS A 243 4.29 -9.75 27.62
CA LYS A 243 5.43 -9.14 26.89
C LYS A 243 5.50 -9.56 25.43
N ASN A 244 4.88 -10.67 25.04
CA ASN A 244 4.82 -11.11 23.65
C ASN A 244 3.63 -10.46 22.96
N VAL A 245 3.89 -9.42 22.16
CA VAL A 245 2.88 -8.66 21.43
C VAL A 245 1.95 -9.52 20.55
N LYS A 246 2.48 -10.61 19.97
CA LYS A 246 1.70 -11.51 19.09
C LYS A 246 0.66 -12.32 19.86
N ILE A 247 0.89 -12.55 21.15
CA ILE A 247 -0.03 -13.26 22.06
C ILE A 247 -0.98 -12.25 22.71
N ALA A 248 -0.45 -11.17 23.28
CA ALA A 248 -1.20 -10.24 24.10
C ALA A 248 -2.18 -9.36 23.30
N MET A 249 -1.74 -8.78 22.17
CA MET A 249 -2.55 -7.82 21.42
C MET A 249 -3.90 -8.35 20.91
N PRO A 250 -3.99 -9.57 20.35
CA PRO A 250 -5.29 -10.12 19.98
C PRO A 250 -6.27 -10.19 21.15
N LEU A 251 -5.78 -10.57 22.36
CA LEU A 251 -6.59 -10.65 23.58
C LEU A 251 -6.99 -9.27 24.09
N VAL A 252 -6.07 -8.29 24.08
CA VAL A 252 -6.38 -6.89 24.45
C VAL A 252 -7.49 -6.34 23.55
N VAL A 253 -7.40 -6.54 22.23
CA VAL A 253 -8.44 -6.11 21.28
C VAL A 253 -9.75 -6.86 21.54
N GLN A 254 -9.71 -8.15 21.83
CA GLN A 254 -10.91 -8.93 22.15
C GLN A 254 -11.61 -8.39 23.40
N TYR A 255 -10.91 -8.26 24.53
CA TYR A 255 -11.50 -7.79 25.78
C TYR A 255 -12.00 -6.34 25.69
N ALA A 256 -11.24 -5.46 25.04
CA ALA A 256 -11.70 -4.09 24.81
C ALA A 256 -12.97 -4.04 23.94
N ASN A 257 -13.09 -4.89 22.90
CA ASN A 257 -14.31 -5.02 22.11
C ASN A 257 -15.49 -5.55 22.91
N GLU A 258 -15.27 -6.50 23.82
CA GLU A 258 -16.31 -7.02 24.70
C GLU A 258 -16.85 -5.93 25.63
N GLU A 259 -15.97 -5.11 26.22
CA GLU A 259 -16.38 -3.96 27.04
C GLU A 259 -17.09 -2.89 26.20
N ALA A 260 -16.55 -2.55 25.03
CA ALA A 260 -17.17 -1.59 24.14
C ALA A 260 -18.59 -1.99 23.72
N LYS A 261 -18.84 -3.29 23.47
CA LYS A 261 -20.19 -3.81 23.14
C LYS A 261 -21.17 -3.65 24.29
N LYS A 262 -20.75 -3.87 25.55
CA LYS A 262 -21.61 -3.72 26.72
C LYS A 262 -22.16 -2.29 26.86
N HIS A 263 -21.36 -1.31 26.48
CA HIS A 263 -21.68 0.12 26.62
C HIS A 263 -22.09 0.78 25.31
N VAL A 264 -22.25 0.03 24.21
CA VAL A 264 -22.57 0.56 22.87
C VAL A 264 -21.51 1.62 22.45
N MET A 265 -20.25 1.29 22.65
CA MET A 265 -19.08 2.12 22.37
C MET A 265 -18.21 1.49 21.28
N SER A 266 -17.16 2.19 20.84
CA SER A 266 -16.13 1.69 19.94
C SER A 266 -14.75 1.76 20.59
N ILE A 267 -13.84 0.86 20.18
CA ILE A 267 -12.46 0.90 20.66
C ILE A 267 -11.64 1.95 19.89
N PRO A 268 -10.67 2.63 20.54
CA PRO A 268 -9.79 3.57 19.87
C PRO A 268 -8.84 2.86 18.90
N ARG A 269 -8.46 3.55 17.82
CA ARG A 269 -7.55 2.97 16.82
C ARG A 269 -6.12 2.80 17.32
N ASN A 270 -5.72 3.62 18.25
CA ASN A 270 -4.39 3.61 18.86
C ASN A 270 -4.31 2.69 20.10
N ILE A 271 -5.17 1.67 20.20
CA ILE A 271 -5.19 0.73 21.32
C ILE A 271 -3.80 0.08 21.59
N PHE A 272 -2.96 -0.01 20.58
CA PHE A 272 -1.58 -0.48 20.72
C PHE A 272 -0.72 0.45 21.60
N GLU A 273 -0.98 1.75 21.60
CA GLU A 273 -0.25 2.70 22.46
C GLU A 273 -0.54 2.46 23.93
N TYR A 274 -1.79 2.14 24.29
CA TYR A 274 -2.17 1.76 25.66
C TYR A 274 -1.43 0.49 26.13
N TYR A 275 -1.34 -0.50 25.24
CA TYR A 275 -0.55 -1.72 25.50
C TYR A 275 0.93 -1.39 25.72
N ARG A 276 1.53 -0.54 24.87
CA ARG A 276 2.92 -0.13 24.99
C ARG A 276 3.19 0.63 26.28
N THR A 277 2.35 1.62 26.60
CA THR A 277 2.44 2.37 27.87
C THR A 277 2.42 1.42 29.06
N LYS A 278 1.50 0.47 29.06
CA LYS A 278 1.41 -0.52 30.15
C LYS A 278 2.68 -1.37 30.29
N LEU A 279 3.33 -1.73 29.17
CA LEU A 279 4.61 -2.44 29.19
C LEU A 279 5.76 -1.61 29.77
N GLU A 280 5.76 -0.29 29.48
CA GLU A 280 6.77 0.64 29.98
C GLU A 280 6.62 0.88 31.50
N ASP A 281 5.42 0.73 32.05
CA ASP A 281 5.09 0.92 33.47
C ASP A 281 5.35 -0.37 34.31
N MET A 282 5.68 -1.51 33.69
CA MET A 282 5.94 -2.80 34.34
C MET A 282 7.43 -3.11 34.47
#